data_8d53e6b017a04f63813a5864bc2d04a8
#
_entry.id   8d53e6b017a04f63813a5864bc2d04a8
#
_cell.length_a   1.000
_cell.length_b   1.000
_cell.length_c   1.000
_cell.angle_alpha   90.00
_cell.angle_beta   90.00
_cell.angle_gamma   90.00
#
_symmetry.space_group_name_H-M   'P 1'
#
loop_
_entity.id
_entity.type
_entity.pdbx_description
1 polymer ?
#
loop_
_entity_poly.entity_id
_entity_poly.type
_entity_poly.pdbx_seq_one_letter_code
_entity_poly.pdbx_strand_id
1 'polypeptide(L)'
;MTTSVIDTLDTRYARQLSLPEVGRAGQELLARKRVAVIGAGGLGSTLLPILVGAGVGHLILIDDDVVSVGNLPRQTLYTTEQVGESKARCALERLRKANSHCQLTAHQERLTTENILELIGEVDLLIDATDNEATRRLLDHYALEQRVPWLYASLEGWGGQVALFLSDASMRYADLFPETEVLSSPSSAVEPFSVLASTPALVGSIAAAEALKYLLELPSSLSEGLLLVDSLHLTFQILRR
;
A
#
# COMPACT_ATOMS: atom_id res chain seq x y z
N MET A 1 1.38 -18.89 35.90
CA MET A 1 2.31 -17.75 35.91
C MET A 1 2.37 -17.23 34.48
N THR A 2 1.66 -16.16 34.19
CA THR A 2 1.73 -15.46 32.91
C THR A 2 3.03 -14.69 32.87
N THR A 3 4.03 -15.19 32.17
CA THR A 3 5.26 -14.45 31.89
C THR A 3 4.84 -13.19 31.15
N SER A 4 5.02 -12.02 31.74
CA SER A 4 4.78 -10.75 31.04
C SER A 4 5.72 -10.71 29.83
N VAL A 5 5.14 -10.69 28.64
CA VAL A 5 5.93 -10.51 27.41
C VAL A 5 6.52 -9.11 27.45
N ILE A 6 7.85 -9.01 27.49
CA ILE A 6 8.55 -7.72 27.40
C ILE A 6 8.57 -7.32 25.93
N ASP A 7 7.66 -6.42 25.56
CA ASP A 7 7.57 -5.86 24.22
C ASP A 7 8.36 -4.54 24.14
N THR A 8 9.64 -4.66 23.86
CA THR A 8 10.52 -3.52 23.62
C THR A 8 10.92 -3.44 22.16
N LEU A 9 11.43 -2.29 21.73
CA LEU A 9 11.97 -2.13 20.38
C LEU A 9 12.99 -3.22 20.05
N ASP A 10 13.89 -3.53 20.95
CA ASP A 10 14.94 -4.55 20.76
C ASP A 10 14.39 -5.97 20.63
N THR A 11 13.36 -6.32 21.39
CA THR A 11 12.76 -7.66 21.30
C THR A 11 11.86 -7.80 20.10
N ARG A 12 11.06 -6.79 19.80
CA ARG A 12 10.11 -6.80 18.68
C ARG A 12 10.82 -6.83 17.33
N TYR A 13 11.80 -5.96 17.13
CA TYR A 13 12.48 -5.76 15.85
C TYR A 13 13.85 -6.45 15.76
N ALA A 14 14.20 -7.36 16.68
CA ALA A 14 15.50 -8.01 16.73
C ALA A 14 15.99 -8.56 15.38
N ARG A 15 15.08 -9.11 14.57
CA ARG A 15 15.41 -9.65 13.24
C ARG A 15 15.70 -8.56 12.21
N GLN A 16 15.01 -7.42 12.28
CA GLN A 16 15.28 -6.26 11.41
C GLN A 16 16.55 -5.53 11.84
N LEU A 17 16.76 -5.40 13.16
CA LEU A 17 17.97 -4.78 13.71
C LEU A 17 19.26 -5.51 13.31
N SER A 18 19.19 -6.80 12.99
CA SER A 18 20.34 -7.58 12.50
C SER A 18 20.66 -7.40 11.01
N LEU A 19 19.81 -6.73 10.24
CA LEU A 19 20.09 -6.39 8.86
C LEU A 19 21.00 -5.15 8.81
N PRO A 20 22.17 -5.21 8.12
CA PRO A 20 23.09 -4.07 8.06
C PRO A 20 22.46 -2.79 7.51
N GLU A 21 21.52 -2.93 6.55
CA GLU A 21 20.82 -1.83 5.90
C GLU A 21 19.77 -1.18 6.79
N VAL A 22 19.33 -1.85 7.85
CA VAL A 22 18.33 -1.35 8.80
C VAL A 22 19.02 -0.90 10.09
N GLY A 23 19.58 -1.85 10.83
CA GLY A 23 20.19 -1.57 12.12
C GLY A 23 19.27 -0.79 13.08
N ARG A 24 19.83 -0.26 14.15
CA ARG A 24 19.09 0.58 15.10
C ARG A 24 18.67 1.92 14.47
N ALA A 25 19.57 2.54 13.71
CA ALA A 25 19.28 3.83 13.08
C ALA A 25 18.13 3.77 12.08
N GLY A 26 18.09 2.74 11.23
CA GLY A 26 16.97 2.53 10.30
C GLY A 26 15.66 2.23 11.01
N GLN A 27 15.67 1.46 12.10
CA GLN A 27 14.46 1.20 12.89
C GLN A 27 13.93 2.47 13.56
N GLU A 28 14.80 3.30 14.08
CA GLU A 28 14.45 4.61 14.65
C GLU A 28 13.96 5.59 13.57
N LEU A 29 14.50 5.49 12.36
CA LEU A 29 14.02 6.25 11.20
C LEU A 29 12.60 5.84 10.84
N LEU A 30 12.32 4.54 10.67
CA LEU A 30 10.96 4.02 10.41
C LEU A 30 9.95 4.46 11.46
N ALA A 31 10.33 4.47 12.74
CA ALA A 31 9.46 4.88 13.83
C ALA A 31 9.05 6.37 13.79
N ARG A 32 9.70 7.19 12.97
CA ARG A 32 9.35 8.61 12.76
C ARG A 32 8.54 8.84 11.50
N LYS A 33 8.52 7.87 10.59
CA LYS A 33 7.86 8.01 9.28
C LYS A 33 6.34 7.95 9.38
N ARG A 34 5.69 8.75 8.52
CA ARG A 34 4.24 8.84 8.36
C ARG A 34 3.87 8.38 6.95
N VAL A 35 2.96 7.44 6.85
CA VAL A 35 2.56 6.82 5.57
C VAL A 35 1.03 6.85 5.44
N ALA A 36 0.52 7.33 4.31
CA ALA A 36 -0.88 7.17 3.96
C ALA A 36 -1.04 6.01 2.97
N VAL A 37 -1.99 5.14 3.26
CA VAL A 37 -2.36 4.02 2.39
C VAL A 37 -3.82 4.18 1.97
N ILE A 38 -4.04 4.27 0.67
CA ILE A 38 -5.36 4.38 0.07
C ILE A 38 -5.77 3.02 -0.43
N GLY A 39 -6.81 2.46 0.21
CA GLY A 39 -7.33 1.12 -0.06
C GLY A 39 -6.87 0.06 0.94
N ALA A 40 -7.83 -0.69 1.48
CA ALA A 40 -7.66 -1.85 2.35
C ALA A 40 -8.17 -3.14 1.69
N GLY A 41 -8.17 -3.18 0.36
CA GLY A 41 -8.56 -4.33 -0.45
C GLY A 41 -7.50 -5.44 -0.45
N GLY A 42 -7.30 -6.10 -1.59
CA GLY A 42 -6.34 -7.20 -1.71
C GLY A 42 -4.92 -6.79 -1.41
N LEU A 43 -4.42 -5.71 -2.06
CA LEU A 43 -3.08 -5.17 -1.82
C LEU A 43 -2.93 -4.68 -0.38
N GLY A 44 -3.87 -3.86 0.10
CA GLY A 44 -3.87 -3.32 1.46
C GLY A 44 -3.86 -4.40 2.53
N SER A 45 -4.56 -5.52 2.30
CA SER A 45 -4.60 -6.65 3.23
C SER A 45 -3.23 -7.29 3.48
N THR A 46 -2.30 -7.16 2.54
CA THR A 46 -0.93 -7.65 2.69
C THR A 46 0.01 -6.53 3.14
N LEU A 47 -0.05 -5.39 2.48
CA LEU A 47 0.87 -4.27 2.68
C LEU A 47 0.74 -3.66 4.07
N LEU A 48 -0.48 -3.40 4.55
CA LEU A 48 -0.73 -2.78 5.85
C LEU A 48 -0.11 -3.55 7.03
N PRO A 49 -0.32 -4.88 7.18
CA PRO A 49 0.32 -5.65 8.24
C PRO A 49 1.84 -5.63 8.18
N ILE A 50 2.43 -5.62 6.97
CA ILE A 50 3.89 -5.59 6.80
C ILE A 50 4.46 -4.25 7.29
N LEU A 51 3.88 -3.13 6.87
CA LEU A 51 4.34 -1.79 7.30
C LEU A 51 4.20 -1.59 8.81
N VAL A 52 3.06 -1.98 9.38
CA VAL A 52 2.82 -1.91 10.83
C VAL A 52 3.77 -2.84 11.57
N GLY A 53 3.94 -4.08 11.09
CA GLY A 53 4.88 -5.06 11.66
C GLY A 53 6.33 -4.60 11.59
N ALA A 54 6.73 -3.91 10.53
CA ALA A 54 8.07 -3.34 10.37
C ALA A 54 8.34 -2.13 11.28
N GLY A 55 7.31 -1.52 11.86
CA GLY A 55 7.46 -0.43 12.82
C GLY A 55 7.45 0.97 12.19
N VAL A 56 6.69 1.17 11.11
CA VAL A 56 6.35 2.51 10.62
C VAL A 56 5.63 3.27 11.74
N GLY A 57 6.07 4.49 12.02
CA GLY A 57 5.63 5.26 13.19
C GLY A 57 4.16 5.66 13.16
N HIS A 58 3.68 6.16 12.02
CA HIS A 58 2.28 6.52 11.85
C HIS A 58 1.75 6.06 10.49
N LEU A 59 0.65 5.34 10.50
CA LEU A 59 -0.03 4.89 9.30
C LEU A 59 -1.46 5.44 9.26
N ILE A 60 -1.81 6.09 8.16
CA ILE A 60 -3.14 6.61 7.85
C ILE A 60 -3.74 5.69 6.79
N LEU A 61 -4.91 5.12 7.07
CA LEU A 61 -5.66 4.25 6.17
C LEU A 61 -6.94 4.94 5.73
N ILE A 62 -7.20 4.97 4.42
CA ILE A 62 -8.44 5.51 3.84
C ILE A 62 -9.07 4.44 2.95
N ASP A 63 -10.30 4.03 3.28
CA ASP A 63 -11.08 3.05 2.52
C ASP A 63 -12.57 3.23 2.83
N ASP A 64 -13.41 3.42 1.82
CA ASP A 64 -14.85 3.67 1.96
C ASP A 64 -15.71 2.40 1.95
N ASP A 65 -15.13 1.26 1.62
CA ASP A 65 -15.82 0.00 1.42
C ASP A 65 -16.20 -0.73 2.72
N VAL A 66 -17.08 -1.70 2.54
CA VAL A 66 -17.41 -2.70 3.56
C VAL A 66 -16.87 -4.09 3.15
N VAL A 67 -16.64 -4.92 4.14
CA VAL A 67 -16.22 -6.31 3.93
C VAL A 67 -17.34 -7.09 3.23
N SER A 68 -17.01 -7.80 2.16
CA SER A 68 -17.94 -8.69 1.45
C SER A 68 -17.38 -10.11 1.35
N VAL A 69 -18.28 -11.10 1.25
CA VAL A 69 -17.90 -12.52 1.14
C VAL A 69 -16.95 -12.76 -0.04
N GLY A 70 -17.21 -12.12 -1.20
CA GLY A 70 -16.39 -12.25 -2.40
C GLY A 70 -14.97 -11.66 -2.27
N ASN A 71 -14.73 -10.86 -1.22
CA ASN A 71 -13.41 -10.31 -0.92
C ASN A 71 -12.53 -11.25 -0.09
N LEU A 72 -13.12 -12.06 0.79
CA LEU A 72 -12.40 -12.87 1.78
C LEU A 72 -11.29 -13.76 1.23
N PRO A 73 -11.43 -14.40 0.04
CA PRO A 73 -10.36 -15.25 -0.48
C PRO A 73 -9.01 -14.53 -0.71
N ARG A 74 -9.04 -13.20 -0.93
CA ARG A 74 -7.83 -12.41 -1.22
C ARG A 74 -7.60 -11.21 -0.30
N GLN A 75 -8.51 -10.95 0.64
CA GLN A 75 -8.43 -9.85 1.62
C GLN A 75 -8.29 -10.43 3.03
N THR A 76 -7.11 -10.96 3.33
CA THR A 76 -6.80 -11.74 4.54
C THR A 76 -6.82 -10.94 5.86
N LEU A 77 -7.02 -9.63 5.79
CA LEU A 77 -7.23 -8.79 6.97
C LEU A 77 -8.59 -9.06 7.65
N TYR A 78 -9.55 -9.61 6.91
CA TYR A 78 -10.94 -9.74 7.36
C TYR A 78 -11.35 -11.17 7.60
N THR A 79 -12.43 -11.34 8.37
CA THR A 79 -13.05 -12.62 8.69
C THR A 79 -14.51 -12.65 8.22
N THR A 80 -15.11 -13.83 8.20
CA THR A 80 -16.51 -14.01 7.80
C THR A 80 -17.46 -13.24 8.72
N GLU A 81 -17.15 -13.16 10.01
CA GLU A 81 -17.97 -12.45 11.01
C GLU A 81 -18.01 -10.93 10.77
N GLN A 82 -17.04 -10.39 10.04
CA GLN A 82 -16.95 -8.97 9.75
C GLN A 82 -17.65 -8.56 8.44
N VAL A 83 -18.33 -9.49 7.76
CA VAL A 83 -19.06 -9.17 6.52
C VAL A 83 -20.13 -8.10 6.82
N GLY A 84 -20.10 -7.01 6.03
CA GLY A 84 -20.94 -5.83 6.20
C GLY A 84 -20.35 -4.73 7.07
N GLU A 85 -19.24 -4.99 7.77
CA GLU A 85 -18.53 -3.98 8.54
C GLU A 85 -17.54 -3.16 7.68
N SER A 86 -17.20 -1.97 8.15
CA SER A 86 -16.21 -1.09 7.48
C SER A 86 -14.85 -1.76 7.39
N LYS A 87 -14.27 -1.80 6.18
CA LYS A 87 -12.90 -2.29 5.96
C LYS A 87 -11.89 -1.49 6.77
N ALA A 88 -11.96 -0.16 6.72
CA ALA A 88 -11.05 0.72 7.45
C ALA A 88 -11.08 0.45 8.95
N ARG A 89 -12.28 0.29 9.56
CA ARG A 89 -12.42 -0.01 10.99
C ARG A 89 -11.88 -1.39 11.34
N CYS A 90 -12.25 -2.43 10.59
CA CYS A 90 -11.79 -3.80 10.84
C CYS A 90 -10.27 -3.92 10.72
N ALA A 91 -9.68 -3.28 9.69
CA ALA A 91 -8.24 -3.21 9.51
C ALA A 91 -7.56 -2.51 10.71
N LEU A 92 -8.06 -1.35 11.13
CA LEU A 92 -7.55 -0.60 12.27
C LEU A 92 -7.50 -1.44 13.55
N GLU A 93 -8.59 -2.13 13.88
CA GLU A 93 -8.68 -2.99 15.06
C GLU A 93 -7.66 -4.13 15.03
N ARG A 94 -7.49 -4.77 13.88
CA ARG A 94 -6.53 -5.87 13.69
C ARG A 94 -5.08 -5.37 13.78
N LEU A 95 -4.78 -4.27 13.13
CA LEU A 95 -3.44 -3.69 13.08
C LEU A 95 -2.98 -3.16 14.45
N ARG A 96 -3.88 -2.56 15.22
CA ARG A 96 -3.60 -2.14 16.62
C ARG A 96 -3.18 -3.31 17.52
N LYS A 97 -3.78 -4.49 17.29
CA LYS A 97 -3.41 -5.71 18.04
C LYS A 97 -2.07 -6.29 17.58
N ALA A 98 -1.67 -6.04 16.32
CA ALA A 98 -0.41 -6.53 15.77
C ALA A 98 0.80 -5.73 16.27
N ASN A 99 0.67 -4.40 16.37
CA ASN A 99 1.76 -3.53 16.85
C ASN A 99 1.21 -2.28 17.53
N SER A 100 1.41 -2.20 18.86
CA SER A 100 0.98 -1.07 19.68
C SER A 100 1.91 0.16 19.59
N HIS A 101 3.10 0.01 18.99
CA HIS A 101 4.06 1.11 18.80
C HIS A 101 3.78 1.95 17.56
N CYS A 102 2.95 1.46 16.63
CA CYS A 102 2.52 2.20 15.48
C CYS A 102 1.26 3.03 15.79
N GLN A 103 1.32 4.33 15.54
CA GLN A 103 0.12 5.17 15.57
C GLN A 103 -0.72 4.84 14.33
N LEU A 104 -2.02 4.61 14.53
CA LEU A 104 -2.93 4.23 13.45
C LEU A 104 -4.14 5.15 13.41
N THR A 105 -4.38 5.74 12.25
CA THR A 105 -5.57 6.52 11.92
C THR A 105 -6.30 5.82 10.78
N ALA A 106 -7.63 5.76 10.81
CA ALA A 106 -8.40 5.16 9.73
C ALA A 106 -9.64 6.01 9.43
N HIS A 107 -9.88 6.24 8.15
CA HIS A 107 -11.03 6.99 7.63
C HIS A 107 -11.88 6.06 6.76
N GLN A 108 -13.18 5.96 7.10
CA GLN A 108 -14.16 5.27 6.28
C GLN A 108 -14.78 6.27 5.32
N GLU A 109 -14.00 6.76 4.40
CA GLU A 109 -14.39 7.82 3.47
C GLU A 109 -13.83 7.56 2.09
N ARG A 110 -14.61 7.94 1.07
CA ARG A 110 -14.11 7.98 -0.29
C ARG A 110 -13.21 9.20 -0.47
N LEU A 111 -12.03 8.97 -1.02
CA LEU A 111 -11.09 10.04 -1.30
C LEU A 111 -11.58 10.88 -2.49
N THR A 112 -11.59 12.20 -2.32
CA THR A 112 -12.03 13.19 -3.32
C THR A 112 -11.06 14.37 -3.34
N THR A 113 -11.19 15.24 -4.33
CA THR A 113 -10.43 16.50 -4.42
C THR A 113 -10.67 17.43 -3.23
N GLU A 114 -11.87 17.37 -2.63
CA GLU A 114 -12.26 18.27 -1.53
C GLU A 114 -11.68 17.82 -0.19
N ASN A 115 -11.51 16.50 0.03
CA ASN A 115 -11.10 15.95 1.33
C ASN A 115 -9.67 15.41 1.40
N ILE A 116 -8.97 15.25 0.27
CA ILE A 116 -7.66 14.61 0.19
C ILE A 116 -6.61 15.29 1.08
N LEU A 117 -6.58 16.62 1.09
CA LEU A 117 -5.65 17.40 1.93
C LEU A 117 -5.89 17.18 3.42
N GLU A 118 -7.15 17.14 3.84
CA GLU A 118 -7.52 16.94 5.24
C GLU A 118 -7.23 15.50 5.70
N LEU A 119 -7.61 14.51 4.89
CA LEU A 119 -7.51 13.10 5.27
C LEU A 119 -6.06 12.58 5.26
N ILE A 120 -5.23 13.02 4.32
CA ILE A 120 -3.84 12.57 4.21
C ILE A 120 -2.92 13.41 5.10
N GLY A 121 -3.04 14.75 5.04
CA GLY A 121 -2.14 15.67 5.72
C GLY A 121 -0.69 15.51 5.26
N GLU A 122 0.26 15.83 6.15
CA GLU A 122 1.69 15.67 5.85
C GLU A 122 2.11 14.21 6.02
N VAL A 123 2.71 13.62 4.98
CA VAL A 123 3.23 12.25 4.99
C VAL A 123 4.57 12.15 4.25
N ASP A 124 5.37 11.16 4.63
CA ASP A 124 6.66 10.86 3.97
C ASP A 124 6.46 10.02 2.70
N LEU A 125 5.38 9.26 2.63
CA LEU A 125 5.04 8.38 1.50
C LEU A 125 3.54 8.19 1.41
N LEU A 126 3.02 8.29 0.18
CA LEU A 126 1.66 7.91 -0.18
C LEU A 126 1.70 6.55 -0.87
N ILE A 127 0.76 5.65 -0.56
CA ILE A 127 0.68 4.32 -1.19
C ILE A 127 -0.71 4.11 -1.77
N ASP A 128 -0.76 3.82 -3.05
CA ASP A 128 -1.97 3.41 -3.75
C ASP A 128 -2.13 1.89 -3.68
N ALA A 129 -3.17 1.45 -3.02
CA ALA A 129 -3.62 0.07 -2.97
C ALA A 129 -5.05 -0.08 -3.52
N THR A 130 -5.46 0.85 -4.39
CA THR A 130 -6.80 0.90 -4.99
C THR A 130 -6.87 0.12 -6.31
N ASP A 131 -8.08 -0.05 -6.82
CA ASP A 131 -8.34 -0.76 -8.07
C ASP A 131 -9.01 0.13 -9.13
N ASN A 132 -9.01 1.46 -8.93
CA ASN A 132 -9.70 2.36 -9.84
C ASN A 132 -8.82 3.51 -10.34
N GLU A 133 -8.95 3.80 -11.63
CA GLU A 133 -8.17 4.81 -12.34
C GLU A 133 -8.41 6.24 -11.83
N ALA A 134 -9.65 6.58 -11.45
CA ALA A 134 -9.98 7.92 -10.99
C ALA A 134 -9.20 8.29 -9.71
N THR A 135 -9.11 7.37 -8.75
CA THR A 135 -8.31 7.57 -7.54
C THR A 135 -6.82 7.69 -7.88
N ARG A 136 -6.29 6.88 -8.79
CA ARG A 136 -4.87 6.95 -9.20
C ARG A 136 -4.50 8.31 -9.77
N ARG A 137 -5.35 8.86 -10.63
CA ARG A 137 -5.13 10.21 -11.19
C ARG A 137 -5.24 11.30 -10.14
N LEU A 138 -6.18 11.16 -9.21
CA LEU A 138 -6.27 12.07 -8.06
C LEU A 138 -4.98 12.03 -7.22
N LEU A 139 -4.43 10.83 -6.97
CA LEU A 139 -3.19 10.67 -6.21
C LEU A 139 -1.97 11.20 -6.97
N ASP A 140 -1.86 10.99 -8.29
CA ASP A 140 -0.79 11.55 -9.12
C ASP A 140 -0.78 13.08 -9.07
N HIS A 141 -1.97 13.70 -9.17
CA HIS A 141 -2.11 15.15 -9.09
C HIS A 141 -1.75 15.68 -7.69
N TYR A 142 -2.31 15.07 -6.65
CA TYR A 142 -2.02 15.42 -5.26
C TYR A 142 -0.52 15.28 -4.94
N ALA A 143 0.08 14.15 -5.32
CA ALA A 143 1.49 13.88 -5.06
C ALA A 143 2.40 14.92 -5.71
N LEU A 144 2.08 15.35 -6.94
CA LEU A 144 2.80 16.40 -7.63
C LEU A 144 2.67 17.76 -6.93
N GLU A 145 1.46 18.16 -6.57
CA GLU A 145 1.19 19.45 -5.92
C GLU A 145 1.83 19.55 -4.54
N GLN A 146 1.71 18.48 -3.76
CA GLN A 146 2.23 18.43 -2.39
C GLN A 146 3.70 17.99 -2.32
N ARG A 147 4.30 17.63 -3.45
CA ARG A 147 5.67 17.08 -3.54
C ARG A 147 5.88 15.88 -2.63
N VAL A 148 4.89 15.00 -2.58
CA VAL A 148 4.93 13.76 -1.82
C VAL A 148 5.24 12.61 -2.79
N PRO A 149 6.25 11.77 -2.51
CA PRO A 149 6.45 10.56 -3.30
C PRO A 149 5.31 9.59 -3.08
N TRP A 150 4.97 8.83 -4.13
CA TRP A 150 3.93 7.83 -4.00
C TRP A 150 4.27 6.52 -4.69
N LEU A 151 3.88 5.45 -4.03
CA LEU A 151 4.05 4.09 -4.50
C LEU A 151 2.74 3.63 -5.13
N TYR A 152 2.79 3.34 -6.41
CA TYR A 152 1.71 2.74 -7.18
C TYR A 152 1.79 1.22 -7.14
N ALA A 153 0.66 0.56 -6.91
CA ALA A 153 0.53 -0.87 -7.08
C ALA A 153 -0.82 -1.24 -7.70
N SER A 154 -0.83 -2.18 -8.64
CA SER A 154 -2.06 -2.69 -9.24
C SER A 154 -1.99 -4.19 -9.46
N LEU A 155 -3.16 -4.79 -9.67
CA LEU A 155 -3.35 -6.23 -9.84
C LEU A 155 -4.16 -6.51 -11.09
N GLU A 156 -3.83 -7.60 -11.78
CA GLU A 156 -4.62 -8.16 -12.85
C GLU A 156 -4.33 -9.66 -13.01
N GLY A 157 -5.37 -10.49 -12.96
CA GLY A 157 -5.24 -11.93 -13.16
C GLY A 157 -4.25 -12.58 -12.19
N TRP A 158 -3.14 -13.05 -12.72
CA TRP A 158 -2.04 -13.69 -12.03
C TRP A 158 -0.88 -12.75 -11.73
N GLY A 159 -1.01 -11.48 -12.04
CA GLY A 159 0.10 -10.54 -11.95
C GLY A 159 -0.29 -9.18 -11.40
N GLY A 160 0.64 -8.26 -11.53
CA GLY A 160 0.45 -6.88 -11.12
C GLY A 160 1.64 -6.01 -11.47
N GLN A 161 1.54 -4.77 -11.05
CA GLN A 161 2.51 -3.74 -11.36
C GLN A 161 2.86 -2.98 -10.10
N VAL A 162 4.12 -2.51 -10.02
CA VAL A 162 4.58 -1.63 -8.94
C VAL A 162 5.51 -0.58 -9.52
N ALA A 163 5.33 0.69 -9.14
CA ALA A 163 6.22 1.80 -9.46
C ALA A 163 6.34 2.76 -8.27
N LEU A 164 7.46 3.45 -8.19
CA LEU A 164 7.69 4.51 -7.20
C LEU A 164 7.87 5.84 -7.92
N PHE A 165 6.94 6.75 -7.73
CA PHE A 165 7.01 8.10 -8.28
C PHE A 165 7.60 9.04 -7.23
N LEU A 166 8.73 9.65 -7.55
CA LEU A 166 9.43 10.56 -6.63
C LEU A 166 8.86 11.98 -6.70
N SER A 167 9.09 12.74 -5.66
CA SER A 167 8.62 14.13 -5.55
C SER A 167 9.28 15.12 -6.54
N ASP A 168 10.38 14.73 -7.19
CA ASP A 168 11.05 15.52 -8.22
C ASP A 168 10.39 15.44 -9.60
N ALA A 169 9.33 14.62 -9.70
CA ALA A 169 8.55 14.40 -10.92
C ALA A 169 9.38 13.89 -12.13
N SER A 170 10.49 13.19 -11.87
CA SER A 170 11.34 12.59 -12.92
C SER A 170 10.59 11.54 -13.75
N MET A 171 9.61 10.85 -13.14
CA MET A 171 8.64 9.95 -13.77
C MET A 171 7.30 10.14 -13.08
N ARG A 172 6.21 10.19 -13.84
CA ARG A 172 4.85 10.36 -13.34
C ARG A 172 3.95 9.20 -13.79
N TYR A 173 2.84 9.01 -13.07
CA TYR A 173 1.81 8.06 -13.46
C TYR A 173 1.27 8.35 -14.88
N ALA A 174 0.99 9.62 -15.19
CA ALA A 174 0.52 10.05 -16.49
C ALA A 174 1.51 9.77 -17.64
N ASP A 175 2.81 9.67 -17.37
CA ASP A 175 3.82 9.30 -18.37
C ASP A 175 3.75 7.81 -18.74
N LEU A 176 3.41 6.95 -17.78
CA LEU A 176 3.25 5.51 -17.99
C LEU A 176 1.86 5.15 -18.52
N PHE A 177 0.84 5.89 -18.06
CA PHE A 177 -0.56 5.66 -18.34
C PHE A 177 -1.21 6.95 -18.88
N PRO A 178 -0.88 7.38 -20.11
CA PRO A 178 -1.45 8.59 -20.70
C PRO A 178 -2.97 8.48 -20.81
N GLU A 179 -3.66 9.60 -20.64
CA GLU A 179 -5.09 9.67 -20.93
C GLU A 179 -5.29 9.38 -22.42
N THR A 180 -5.71 8.18 -22.72
CA THR A 180 -6.28 7.91 -24.04
C THR A 180 -7.70 8.44 -24.02
N GLU A 181 -8.06 9.30 -24.99
CA GLU A 181 -9.47 9.53 -25.28
C GLU A 181 -10.10 8.15 -25.50
N VAL A 182 -10.90 7.72 -24.55
CA VAL A 182 -11.70 6.51 -24.70
C VAL A 182 -12.67 6.84 -25.82
N LEU A 183 -12.29 6.47 -27.05
CA LEU A 183 -13.27 6.31 -28.11
C LEU A 183 -14.28 5.35 -27.52
N SER A 184 -15.42 5.89 -27.15
CA SER A 184 -16.52 5.20 -26.53
C SER A 184 -16.97 4.04 -27.41
N SER A 185 -16.29 2.92 -27.28
CA SER A 185 -16.83 1.65 -27.70
C SER A 185 -17.85 1.26 -26.64
N PRO A 186 -19.13 1.16 -26.97
CA PRO A 186 -20.11 0.60 -26.06
C PRO A 186 -19.91 -0.91 -26.07
N SER A 187 -18.89 -1.36 -25.40
CA SER A 187 -18.57 -2.77 -25.35
C SER A 187 -18.43 -3.19 -23.91
N SER A 188 -19.40 -4.01 -23.56
CA SER A 188 -19.36 -5.07 -22.57
C SER A 188 -19.42 -4.65 -21.12
N ALA A 189 -20.31 -5.36 -20.43
CA ALA A 189 -20.26 -5.56 -19.00
C ALA A 189 -18.80 -5.63 -18.56
N VAL A 190 -18.40 -4.77 -17.62
CA VAL A 190 -17.10 -4.85 -16.99
C VAL A 190 -17.01 -6.26 -16.44
N GLU A 191 -16.24 -7.13 -17.11
CA GLU A 191 -15.95 -8.47 -16.58
C GLU A 191 -15.47 -8.28 -15.13
N PRO A 192 -15.97 -9.07 -14.19
CA PRO A 192 -15.54 -8.95 -12.81
C PRO A 192 -14.03 -9.10 -12.78
N PHE A 193 -13.35 -8.15 -12.12
CA PHE A 193 -11.90 -8.09 -12.03
C PHE A 193 -11.34 -9.40 -11.48
N SER A 194 -10.81 -10.22 -12.37
CA SER A 194 -10.35 -11.57 -12.05
C SER A 194 -8.96 -11.51 -11.45
N VAL A 195 -8.79 -11.91 -10.20
CA VAL A 195 -7.50 -11.95 -9.50
C VAL A 195 -7.41 -13.23 -8.68
N LEU A 196 -6.32 -13.97 -8.86
CA LEU A 196 -6.03 -15.14 -8.03
C LEU A 196 -5.74 -14.70 -6.58
N ALA A 197 -6.16 -15.50 -5.61
CA ALA A 197 -6.02 -15.15 -4.18
C ALA A 197 -4.57 -14.86 -3.74
N SER A 198 -3.56 -15.52 -4.33
CA SER A 198 -2.14 -15.31 -4.02
C SER A 198 -1.55 -14.03 -4.66
N THR A 199 -2.15 -13.51 -5.74
CA THR A 199 -1.60 -12.36 -6.47
C THR A 199 -1.46 -11.11 -5.59
N PRO A 200 -2.47 -10.71 -4.80
CA PRO A 200 -2.33 -9.57 -3.90
C PRO A 200 -1.25 -9.77 -2.84
N ALA A 201 -1.08 -10.99 -2.34
CA ALA A 201 -0.04 -11.29 -1.36
C ALA A 201 1.36 -11.10 -1.95
N LEU A 202 1.59 -11.57 -3.18
CA LEU A 202 2.86 -11.41 -3.88
C LEU A 202 3.16 -9.94 -4.18
N VAL A 203 2.27 -9.28 -4.90
CA VAL A 203 2.47 -7.87 -5.33
C VAL A 203 2.47 -6.92 -4.14
N GLY A 204 1.57 -7.13 -3.16
CA GLY A 204 1.52 -6.35 -1.94
C GLY A 204 2.79 -6.48 -1.08
N SER A 205 3.41 -7.67 -1.04
CA SER A 205 4.69 -7.86 -0.34
C SER A 205 5.84 -7.14 -1.04
N ILE A 206 5.87 -7.14 -2.37
CA ILE A 206 6.86 -6.38 -3.15
C ILE A 206 6.66 -4.88 -2.92
N ALA A 207 5.43 -4.40 -3.02
CA ALA A 207 5.10 -2.99 -2.77
C ALA A 207 5.50 -2.55 -1.35
N ALA A 208 5.24 -3.39 -0.34
CA ALA A 208 5.65 -3.12 1.03
C ALA A 208 7.18 -3.07 1.19
N ALA A 209 7.91 -3.97 0.52
CA ALA A 209 9.38 -3.96 0.54
C ALA A 209 9.94 -2.69 -0.11
N GLU A 210 9.40 -2.25 -1.24
CA GLU A 210 9.80 -1.00 -1.89
C GLU A 210 9.45 0.23 -1.05
N ALA A 211 8.28 0.25 -0.40
CA ALA A 211 7.92 1.29 0.55
C ALA A 211 8.92 1.38 1.71
N LEU A 212 9.28 0.24 2.32
CA LEU A 212 10.26 0.20 3.41
C LEU A 212 11.65 0.62 2.94
N LYS A 213 12.10 0.22 1.75
CA LYS A 213 13.35 0.70 1.17
C LYS A 213 13.37 2.21 1.03
N TYR A 214 12.30 2.79 0.47
CA TYR A 214 12.19 4.24 0.35
C TYR A 214 12.24 4.94 1.71
N LEU A 215 11.46 4.47 2.69
CA LEU A 215 11.39 5.05 4.03
C LEU A 215 12.72 4.93 4.80
N LEU A 216 13.52 3.92 4.47
CA LEU A 216 14.89 3.70 4.98
C LEU A 216 15.97 4.43 4.17
N GLU A 217 15.59 5.22 3.17
CA GLU A 217 16.50 5.94 2.28
C GLU A 217 17.47 5.02 1.52
N LEU A 218 17.03 3.78 1.25
CA LEU A 218 17.75 2.80 0.46
C LEU A 218 17.43 2.96 -1.05
N PRO A 219 18.35 2.58 -1.95
CA PRO A 219 18.09 2.68 -3.37
C PRO A 219 16.95 1.78 -3.83
N SER A 220 16.13 2.29 -4.75
CA SER A 220 15.08 1.54 -5.43
C SER A 220 15.26 1.61 -6.94
N SER A 221 15.13 0.47 -7.62
CA SER A 221 15.10 0.44 -9.09
C SER A 221 13.74 0.87 -9.67
N LEU A 222 12.73 1.06 -8.82
CA LEU A 222 11.38 1.42 -9.25
C LEU A 222 11.15 2.93 -9.33
N SER A 223 12.13 3.75 -8.89
CA SER A 223 12.09 5.20 -9.11
C SER A 223 12.30 5.62 -10.57
N GLU A 224 12.78 4.70 -11.41
CA GLU A 224 13.04 4.92 -12.84
C GLU A 224 12.34 3.90 -13.74
N GLY A 225 11.38 3.16 -13.21
CA GLY A 225 10.74 2.10 -13.98
C GLY A 225 9.51 1.48 -13.32
N LEU A 226 8.79 0.72 -14.14
CA LEU A 226 7.61 -0.04 -13.76
C LEU A 226 7.98 -1.52 -13.66
N LEU A 227 7.79 -2.11 -12.48
CA LEU A 227 7.88 -3.56 -12.31
C LEU A 227 6.60 -4.21 -12.83
N LEU A 228 6.75 -5.17 -13.71
CA LEU A 228 5.73 -6.12 -14.11
C LEU A 228 5.97 -7.44 -13.40
N VAL A 229 4.94 -7.96 -12.76
CA VAL A 229 4.94 -9.27 -12.07
C VAL A 229 3.96 -10.18 -12.79
N ASP A 230 4.42 -11.36 -13.19
CA ASP A 230 3.59 -12.44 -13.71
C ASP A 230 3.88 -13.72 -12.93
N SER A 231 2.97 -14.09 -12.03
CA SER A 231 3.14 -15.30 -11.20
C SER A 231 2.77 -16.59 -11.92
N LEU A 232 2.03 -16.51 -13.03
CA LEU A 232 1.74 -17.70 -13.84
C LEU A 232 3.00 -18.27 -14.49
N HIS A 233 3.86 -17.37 -15.00
CA HIS A 233 5.12 -17.74 -15.65
C HIS A 233 6.35 -17.49 -14.78
N LEU A 234 6.17 -17.00 -13.53
CA LEU A 234 7.25 -16.63 -12.60
C LEU A 234 8.24 -15.63 -13.20
N THR A 235 7.74 -14.62 -13.88
CA THR A 235 8.58 -13.56 -14.47
C THR A 235 8.40 -12.23 -13.72
N PHE A 236 9.54 -11.53 -13.56
CA PHE A 236 9.65 -10.22 -12.95
C PHE A 236 10.46 -9.34 -13.89
N GLN A 237 9.85 -8.32 -14.45
CA GLN A 237 10.50 -7.46 -15.43
C GLN A 237 10.36 -5.99 -15.04
N ILE A 238 11.46 -5.24 -15.02
CA ILE A 238 11.41 -3.79 -14.86
C ILE A 238 11.48 -3.16 -16.25
N LEU A 239 10.41 -2.48 -16.63
CA LEU A 239 10.37 -1.62 -17.79
C LEU A 239 10.95 -0.26 -17.38
N ARG A 240 12.09 0.10 -17.93
CA ARG A 240 12.71 1.42 -17.74
C ARG A 240 12.26 2.37 -18.85
N ARG A 241 12.15 3.63 -18.50
CA ARG A 241 11.89 4.70 -19.47
C ARG A 241 13.09 4.98 -20.33
#